data_eb2ce394e6f9f2aec8976f3189a1ab63
#
_entry.id   eb2ce394e6f9f2aec8976f3189a1ab63
#
_cell.length_a   1.000
_cell.length_b   1.000
_cell.length_c   1.000
_cell.angle_alpha   90.00
_cell.angle_beta   90.00
_cell.angle_gamma   90.00
#
_symmetry.space_group_name_H-M   'P 1'
#
loop_
_entity.id
_entity.type
_entity.pdbx_description
1 polymer ?
#
loop_
_entity_poly.entity_id
_entity_poly.type
_entity_poly.pdbx_seq_one_letter_code
_entity_poly.pdbx_strand_id
1 'polypeptide(L)'
;MGGFLDKPKTVKHNDHGEGNKLLFGVSSMQGWRCEMEDAYYARAGLGECLEDWSFFAVFDGHAGCKVSEHCAKHLLEYIIKTDEFQNGDHVKGIRTGFLRIDEVMRKLPEFVSNAEKCGGTTAVCAFVSPNQVYIANCGDSRAVLCRNGVPVFATQDHKPILPEEKERIHRAGGSVMIKRVNGTLAVSRALGDFDYKNVKEKGQCEQLVSPEPEIFCQIREDADEFLVLACDGIWDVMTNEDVCSFIHSRLKITHDLVNISNQVIDTCLHKGSRDNMSIIIIAFPGAPKITAEDIAAEKRLEKQIEKITREELSCDENREFVDLLQNLQSREIEGLPPGGGLHSKYPIIERIFKEVYPEEKCEVRNIFYNM
;
A
#
# COMPACT_ATOMS: atom_id res chain seq x y z
N MET A 1 16.70 -6.41 10.55
CA MET A 1 15.68 -7.32 10.00
C MET A 1 14.70 -7.61 11.11
N GLY A 2 13.45 -7.16 10.97
CA GLY A 2 12.40 -7.49 11.93
C GLY A 2 12.16 -9.00 11.93
N GLY A 3 11.89 -9.57 13.11
CA GLY A 3 11.50 -10.98 13.21
C GLY A 3 10.15 -11.24 12.53
N PHE A 4 9.90 -12.48 12.15
CA PHE A 4 8.59 -12.90 11.65
C PHE A 4 7.85 -13.68 12.72
N LEU A 5 6.52 -13.59 12.71
CA LEU A 5 5.64 -14.39 13.53
C LEU A 5 5.56 -15.82 12.99
N ASP A 6 5.25 -16.78 13.85
CA ASP A 6 4.98 -18.18 13.44
C ASP A 6 3.68 -18.29 12.61
N LYS A 7 2.76 -17.34 12.75
CA LYS A 7 1.50 -17.21 12.01
C LYS A 7 1.21 -15.76 11.72
N PRO A 8 0.64 -15.43 10.54
CA PRO A 8 0.30 -14.06 10.23
C PRO A 8 -0.87 -13.56 11.11
N LYS A 9 -0.81 -12.31 11.51
CA LYS A 9 -1.95 -11.62 12.08
C LYS A 9 -2.81 -11.08 10.94
N THR A 10 -3.98 -11.68 10.74
CA THR A 10 -4.87 -11.39 9.61
C THR A 10 -6.04 -10.47 9.95
N VAL A 11 -6.09 -9.98 11.19
CA VAL A 11 -7.07 -8.96 11.59
C VAL A 11 -6.77 -7.68 10.81
N LYS A 12 -7.80 -7.13 10.17
CA LYS A 12 -7.70 -5.93 9.36
C LYS A 12 -8.28 -4.73 10.10
N HIS A 13 -7.61 -3.60 9.99
CA HIS A 13 -8.13 -2.30 10.38
C HIS A 13 -8.68 -1.63 9.13
N ASN A 14 -9.99 -1.35 9.16
CA ASN A 14 -10.71 -0.83 8.01
C ASN A 14 -11.23 0.58 8.30
N ASP A 15 -11.25 1.42 7.27
CA ASP A 15 -11.87 2.72 7.28
C ASP A 15 -12.54 3.01 5.93
N HIS A 16 -13.51 3.89 5.89
CA HIS A 16 -14.21 4.29 4.67
C HIS A 16 -14.86 5.64 4.81
N GLY A 17 -15.22 6.21 3.70
CA GLY A 17 -16.00 7.44 3.68
C GLY A 17 -16.32 7.89 2.28
N GLU A 18 -17.08 8.98 2.23
CA GLU A 18 -17.50 9.62 1.00
C GLU A 18 -17.47 11.14 1.13
N GLY A 19 -17.30 11.84 0.03
CA GLY A 19 -17.30 13.30 -0.06
C GLY A 19 -16.67 13.78 -1.37
N ASN A 20 -17.02 14.96 -1.84
CA ASN A 20 -16.46 15.54 -3.06
C ASN A 20 -16.60 14.64 -4.30
N LYS A 21 -17.68 13.88 -4.37
CA LYS A 21 -17.94 12.85 -5.40
C LYS A 21 -16.88 11.72 -5.42
N LEU A 22 -16.20 11.50 -4.29
CA LEU A 22 -15.27 10.40 -4.08
C LEU A 22 -15.90 9.41 -3.11
N LEU A 23 -15.59 8.13 -3.31
CA LEU A 23 -15.73 7.09 -2.30
C LEU A 23 -14.32 6.60 -1.96
N PHE A 24 -14.05 6.27 -0.71
CA PHE A 24 -12.79 5.62 -0.38
C PHE A 24 -12.99 4.44 0.57
N GLY A 25 -12.10 3.48 0.45
CA GLY A 25 -11.97 2.36 1.37
C GLY A 25 -10.51 2.13 1.71
N VAL A 26 -10.27 1.84 2.97
CA VAL A 26 -8.95 1.56 3.53
C VAL A 26 -8.94 0.18 4.13
N SER A 27 -7.86 -0.52 3.95
CA SER A 27 -7.56 -1.74 4.71
C SER A 27 -6.08 -1.76 5.07
N SER A 28 -5.79 -2.24 6.29
CA SER A 28 -4.44 -2.32 6.82
C SER A 28 -4.31 -3.59 7.66
N MET A 29 -3.24 -4.38 7.48
CA MET A 29 -3.01 -5.66 8.13
C MET A 29 -1.54 -5.83 8.50
N GLN A 30 -1.29 -6.33 9.71
CA GLN A 30 0.07 -6.58 10.21
C GLN A 30 0.80 -7.69 9.45
N GLY A 31 0.08 -8.74 9.03
CA GLY A 31 0.67 -9.87 8.31
C GLY A 31 1.66 -10.67 9.18
N TRP A 32 2.80 -10.99 8.60
CA TRP A 32 3.85 -11.82 9.22
C TRP A 32 4.82 -11.05 10.12
N ARG A 33 4.82 -9.71 10.08
CA ARG A 33 5.71 -8.88 10.90
C ARG A 33 5.37 -8.96 12.38
N CYS A 34 6.37 -8.81 13.26
CA CYS A 34 6.16 -8.79 14.72
C CYS A 34 5.36 -7.57 15.18
N GLU A 35 5.51 -6.45 14.48
CA GLU A 35 4.87 -5.17 14.78
C GLU A 35 4.13 -4.64 13.55
N MET A 36 3.13 -3.78 13.78
CA MET A 36 2.47 -2.99 12.76
C MET A 36 3.08 -1.61 12.79
N GLU A 37 3.82 -1.27 11.74
CA GLU A 37 4.55 0.00 11.65
C GLU A 37 3.92 0.95 10.62
N ASP A 38 2.97 0.47 9.79
CA ASP A 38 2.21 1.29 8.85
C ASP A 38 1.21 2.18 9.57
N ALA A 39 1.01 3.37 9.01
CA ALA A 39 -0.07 4.29 9.37
C ALA A 39 -0.71 4.88 8.12
N TYR A 40 -1.91 5.42 8.24
CA TYR A 40 -2.61 6.07 7.14
C TYR A 40 -3.40 7.29 7.61
N TYR A 41 -3.76 8.13 6.64
CA TYR A 41 -4.75 9.18 6.80
C TYR A 41 -5.67 9.19 5.59
N ALA A 42 -7.00 9.25 5.81
CA ALA A 42 -7.98 9.31 4.74
C ALA A 42 -9.13 10.24 5.12
N ARG A 43 -9.37 11.26 4.29
CA ARG A 43 -10.47 12.20 4.49
C ARG A 43 -10.94 12.78 3.18
N ALA A 44 -12.20 12.57 2.86
CA ALA A 44 -12.92 13.27 1.81
C ALA A 44 -13.60 14.53 2.39
N GLY A 45 -13.28 15.69 1.80
CA GLY A 45 -13.74 16.99 2.31
C GLY A 45 -12.97 17.47 3.55
N LEU A 46 -11.99 18.35 3.34
CA LEU A 46 -11.11 18.81 4.41
C LEU A 46 -11.75 19.85 5.34
N GLY A 47 -12.88 20.45 4.92
CA GLY A 47 -13.54 21.50 5.67
C GLY A 47 -12.89 22.89 5.51
N GLU A 48 -13.49 23.91 6.15
CA GLU A 48 -13.04 25.29 6.09
C GLU A 48 -12.84 25.78 4.64
N CYS A 49 -11.72 26.43 4.34
CA CYS A 49 -11.43 26.95 2.99
C CYS A 49 -11.06 25.84 1.97
N LEU A 50 -11.02 24.56 2.37
CA LEU A 50 -10.64 23.40 1.56
C LEU A 50 -11.79 22.38 1.46
N GLU A 51 -13.04 22.82 1.52
CA GLU A 51 -14.23 21.95 1.49
C GLU A 51 -14.26 21.03 0.27
N ASP A 52 -13.83 21.52 -0.90
CA ASP A 52 -13.76 20.78 -2.16
C ASP A 52 -12.49 19.91 -2.29
N TRP A 53 -11.63 19.92 -1.29
CA TRP A 53 -10.39 19.14 -1.28
C TRP A 53 -10.51 17.91 -0.38
N SER A 54 -9.83 16.86 -0.79
CA SER A 54 -9.71 15.61 -0.04
C SER A 54 -8.23 15.24 0.09
N PHE A 55 -7.86 14.55 1.17
CA PHE A 55 -6.49 14.14 1.41
C PHE A 55 -6.41 12.69 1.87
N PHE A 56 -5.49 11.95 1.25
CA PHE A 56 -5.23 10.54 1.52
C PHE A 56 -3.73 10.32 1.61
N ALA A 57 -3.27 9.48 2.55
CA ALA A 57 -1.86 9.19 2.71
C ALA A 57 -1.64 7.80 3.32
N VAL A 58 -0.58 7.11 2.86
CA VAL A 58 -0.05 5.88 3.44
C VAL A 58 1.38 6.14 3.86
N PHE A 59 1.73 5.69 5.05
CA PHE A 59 3.03 5.83 5.70
C PHE A 59 3.52 4.44 6.09
N ASP A 60 4.53 3.93 5.41
CA ASP A 60 5.17 2.66 5.71
C ASP A 60 6.33 2.91 6.66
N GLY A 61 6.12 2.54 7.92
CA GLY A 61 7.07 2.77 9.00
C GLY A 61 8.13 1.67 9.07
N HIS A 62 9.33 2.05 9.51
CA HIS A 62 10.40 1.11 9.77
C HIS A 62 11.20 1.47 11.00
N ALA A 63 11.71 0.44 11.70
CA ALA A 63 12.40 0.56 12.98
C ALA A 63 11.56 1.26 14.07
N GLY A 64 10.24 1.02 14.07
CA GLY A 64 9.25 1.54 15.00
C GLY A 64 8.15 2.36 14.32
N CYS A 65 6.93 2.33 14.89
CA CYS A 65 5.75 3.00 14.32
C CYS A 65 5.65 4.51 14.63
N LYS A 66 6.49 5.05 15.51
CA LYS A 66 6.31 6.43 16.02
C LYS A 66 6.34 7.50 14.93
N VAL A 67 7.22 7.34 13.93
CA VAL A 67 7.36 8.33 12.86
C VAL A 67 6.17 8.26 11.91
N SER A 68 5.72 7.06 11.52
CA SER A 68 4.56 6.87 10.66
C SER A 68 3.28 7.41 11.30
N GLU A 69 3.04 7.09 12.58
CA GLU A 69 1.90 7.60 13.36
C GLU A 69 1.92 9.14 13.50
N HIS A 70 3.09 9.72 13.77
CA HIS A 70 3.23 11.17 13.86
C HIS A 70 2.94 11.84 12.53
N CYS A 71 3.48 11.30 11.44
CA CYS A 71 3.25 11.82 10.09
C CYS A 71 1.77 11.70 9.68
N ALA A 72 1.13 10.56 9.95
CA ALA A 72 -0.28 10.37 9.68
C ALA A 72 -1.16 11.40 10.40
N LYS A 73 -0.80 11.76 11.61
CA LYS A 73 -1.55 12.72 12.44
C LYS A 73 -1.33 14.18 12.03
N HIS A 74 -0.13 14.53 11.55
CA HIS A 74 0.29 15.93 11.47
C HIS A 74 0.66 16.43 10.08
N LEU A 75 1.05 15.55 9.12
CA LEU A 75 1.57 16.00 7.82
C LEU A 75 0.62 16.93 7.07
N LEU A 76 -0.69 16.61 7.06
CA LEU A 76 -1.69 17.44 6.41
C LEU A 76 -1.64 18.89 6.95
N GLU A 77 -1.60 19.02 8.27
CA GLU A 77 -1.59 20.34 8.93
C GLU A 77 -0.33 21.14 8.58
N TYR A 78 0.85 20.45 8.53
CA TYR A 78 2.11 21.07 8.13
C TYR A 78 2.09 21.55 6.67
N ILE A 79 1.38 20.87 5.78
CA ILE A 79 1.26 21.26 4.37
C ILE A 79 0.31 22.44 4.20
N ILE A 80 -0.93 22.32 4.70
CA ILE A 80 -1.96 23.34 4.45
C ILE A 80 -1.67 24.68 5.14
N LYS A 81 -0.84 24.69 6.18
CA LYS A 81 -0.39 25.89 6.89
C LYS A 81 0.82 26.59 6.25
N THR A 82 1.36 26.08 5.15
CA THR A 82 2.43 26.79 4.43
C THR A 82 1.88 27.97 3.67
N ASP A 83 2.63 29.08 3.65
CA ASP A 83 2.24 30.29 2.90
C ASP A 83 2.08 29.97 1.40
N GLU A 84 2.92 29.09 0.87
CA GLU A 84 2.90 28.64 -0.52
C GLU A 84 1.56 27.94 -0.83
N PHE A 85 1.13 26.99 0.00
CA PHE A 85 -0.12 26.27 -0.22
C PHE A 85 -1.33 27.21 -0.15
N GLN A 86 -1.34 28.11 0.84
CA GLN A 86 -2.42 29.11 1.01
C GLN A 86 -2.47 30.11 -0.14
N ASN A 87 -1.33 30.43 -0.76
CA ASN A 87 -1.24 31.31 -1.91
C ASN A 87 -1.46 30.59 -3.27
N GLY A 88 -1.83 29.31 -3.26
CA GLY A 88 -2.15 28.52 -4.46
C GLY A 88 -0.96 27.82 -5.12
N ASP A 89 0.26 27.97 -4.61
CA ASP A 89 1.42 27.18 -5.03
C ASP A 89 1.45 25.84 -4.26
N HIS A 90 0.52 24.96 -4.63
CA HIS A 90 0.31 23.71 -3.92
C HIS A 90 1.52 22.77 -3.98
N VAL A 91 2.22 22.71 -5.13
CA VAL A 91 3.42 21.89 -5.29
C VAL A 91 4.49 22.31 -4.30
N LYS A 92 4.78 23.61 -4.25
CA LYS A 92 5.79 24.14 -3.32
C LYS A 92 5.33 23.99 -1.86
N GLY A 93 4.02 24.22 -1.58
CA GLY A 93 3.45 24.05 -0.26
C GLY A 93 3.56 22.63 0.27
N ILE A 94 3.27 21.63 -0.58
CA ILE A 94 3.44 20.21 -0.23
C ILE A 94 4.92 19.92 0.10
N ARG A 95 5.84 20.33 -0.77
CA ARG A 95 7.28 20.16 -0.53
C ARG A 95 7.72 20.80 0.80
N THR A 96 7.33 22.06 1.02
CA THR A 96 7.67 22.81 2.25
C THR A 96 7.12 22.10 3.48
N GLY A 97 5.89 21.55 3.43
CA GLY A 97 5.27 20.80 4.53
C GLY A 97 6.05 19.54 4.89
N PHE A 98 6.51 18.76 3.91
CA PHE A 98 7.35 17.57 4.13
C PHE A 98 8.68 17.92 4.81
N LEU A 99 9.36 18.95 4.30
CA LEU A 99 10.63 19.38 4.86
C LEU A 99 10.46 19.91 6.28
N ARG A 100 9.37 20.64 6.54
CA ARG A 100 9.09 21.25 7.83
C ARG A 100 8.73 20.22 8.91
N ILE A 101 7.91 19.23 8.59
CA ILE A 101 7.57 18.18 9.57
C ILE A 101 8.82 17.37 9.96
N ASP A 102 9.69 17.01 9.00
CA ASP A 102 10.94 16.31 9.25
C ASP A 102 11.89 17.13 10.15
N GLU A 103 12.03 18.44 9.88
CA GLU A 103 12.84 19.34 10.69
C GLU A 103 12.30 19.50 12.12
N VAL A 104 10.96 19.56 12.26
CA VAL A 104 10.32 19.70 13.58
C VAL A 104 10.46 18.42 14.39
N MET A 105 10.16 17.25 13.78
CA MET A 105 10.31 15.95 14.44
C MET A 105 11.73 15.76 15.01
N ARG A 106 12.75 16.16 14.27
CA ARG A 106 14.15 16.10 14.72
C ARG A 106 14.41 16.83 16.04
N LYS A 107 13.58 17.82 16.41
CA LYS A 107 13.74 18.64 17.63
C LYS A 107 12.85 18.17 18.77
N LEU A 108 11.91 17.28 18.52
CA LEU A 108 10.97 16.81 19.54
C LEU A 108 11.65 15.78 20.46
N PRO A 109 11.48 15.90 21.79
CA PRO A 109 12.11 15.00 22.76
C PRO A 109 11.84 13.52 22.53
N GLU A 110 10.65 13.18 22.06
CA GLU A 110 10.22 11.81 21.77
C GLU A 110 11.00 11.13 20.65
N PHE A 111 11.63 11.92 19.75
CA PHE A 111 12.48 11.43 18.67
C PHE A 111 13.98 11.60 18.96
N VAL A 112 14.35 12.46 19.93
CA VAL A 112 15.76 12.74 20.27
C VAL A 112 16.26 11.81 21.40
N SER A 113 15.42 11.52 22.39
CA SER A 113 15.81 10.78 23.60
C SER A 113 16.04 9.28 23.38
N ASN A 114 15.64 8.73 22.24
CA ASN A 114 15.81 7.33 21.85
C ASN A 114 16.47 7.23 20.46
N ALA A 115 17.51 7.99 20.19
CA ALA A 115 18.19 8.10 18.90
C ALA A 115 18.54 6.73 18.25
N GLU A 116 18.76 5.70 19.02
CA GLU A 116 19.06 4.35 18.53
C GLU A 116 17.81 3.60 17.99
N LYS A 117 16.59 4.14 18.13
CA LYS A 117 15.35 3.48 17.73
C LYS A 117 14.28 4.42 17.13
N CYS A 118 14.63 5.63 16.79
CA CYS A 118 13.76 6.48 16.00
C CYS A 118 13.92 6.12 14.53
N GLY A 119 13.16 5.15 14.05
CA GLY A 119 13.14 4.77 12.64
C GLY A 119 12.70 5.92 11.73
N GLY A 120 12.19 5.57 10.60
CA GLY A 120 11.61 6.47 9.63
C GLY A 120 10.30 5.94 9.08
N THR A 121 9.78 6.66 8.12
CA THR A 121 8.62 6.24 7.35
C THR A 121 8.72 6.72 5.91
N THR A 122 8.30 5.89 4.97
CA THR A 122 7.93 6.38 3.65
C THR A 122 6.67 7.23 3.76
N ALA A 123 6.35 7.97 2.73
CA ALA A 123 5.08 8.70 2.65
C ALA A 123 4.64 8.79 1.20
N VAL A 124 3.48 8.22 0.87
CA VAL A 124 2.78 8.50 -0.37
C VAL A 124 1.46 9.17 -0.03
N CYS A 125 1.20 10.34 -0.59
CA CYS A 125 -0.04 11.05 -0.33
C CYS A 125 -0.62 11.67 -1.60
N ALA A 126 -1.93 11.92 -1.56
CA ALA A 126 -2.68 12.56 -2.63
C ALA A 126 -3.64 13.62 -2.08
N PHE A 127 -3.54 14.83 -2.62
CA PHE A 127 -4.57 15.84 -2.52
C PHE A 127 -5.45 15.76 -3.76
N VAL A 128 -6.74 15.56 -3.57
CA VAL A 128 -7.73 15.54 -4.66
C VAL A 128 -8.55 16.81 -4.59
N SER A 129 -8.38 17.68 -5.58
CA SER A 129 -9.19 18.89 -5.81
C SER A 129 -10.25 18.62 -6.87
N PRO A 130 -11.16 19.57 -7.15
CA PRO A 130 -12.15 19.40 -8.22
C PRO A 130 -11.57 19.05 -9.59
N ASN A 131 -10.41 19.61 -9.93
CA ASN A 131 -9.83 19.50 -11.28
C ASN A 131 -8.48 18.79 -11.35
N GLN A 132 -7.80 18.58 -10.23
CA GLN A 132 -6.44 18.07 -10.20
C GLN A 132 -6.24 17.10 -9.03
N VAL A 133 -5.28 16.20 -9.22
CA VAL A 133 -4.74 15.34 -8.17
C VAL A 133 -3.26 15.67 -8.02
N TYR A 134 -2.86 16.15 -6.84
CA TYR A 134 -1.46 16.34 -6.48
C TYR A 134 -1.00 15.10 -5.72
N ILE A 135 -0.03 14.40 -6.26
CA ILE A 135 0.51 13.17 -5.67
C ILE A 135 1.95 13.47 -5.23
N ALA A 136 2.25 13.20 -3.97
CA ALA A 136 3.60 13.33 -3.42
C ALA A 136 4.08 11.98 -2.93
N ASN A 137 5.30 11.61 -3.32
CA ASN A 137 5.95 10.36 -2.94
C ASN A 137 7.32 10.60 -2.33
N CYS A 138 7.59 9.98 -1.19
CA CYS A 138 8.87 9.99 -0.47
C CYS A 138 9.13 8.58 0.06
N GLY A 139 9.85 7.75 -0.69
CA GLY A 139 10.13 6.36 -0.39
C GLY A 139 9.63 5.40 -1.46
N ASP A 140 9.31 4.17 -1.08
CA ASP A 140 8.93 3.06 -1.96
C ASP A 140 7.49 2.56 -1.77
N SER A 141 6.68 3.25 -0.97
CA SER A 141 5.24 3.25 -1.13
C SER A 141 4.88 3.88 -2.48
N ARG A 142 3.74 3.54 -3.05
CA ARG A 142 3.41 3.97 -4.42
C ARG A 142 1.95 4.39 -4.57
N ALA A 143 1.73 5.36 -5.46
CA ALA A 143 0.42 5.76 -5.95
C ALA A 143 0.26 5.34 -7.41
N VAL A 144 -0.93 4.81 -7.76
CA VAL A 144 -1.28 4.40 -9.12
C VAL A 144 -2.66 4.92 -9.49
N LEU A 145 -2.75 5.68 -10.59
CA LEU A 145 -4.02 6.14 -11.17
C LEU A 145 -4.46 5.17 -12.28
N CYS A 146 -5.70 4.70 -12.19
CA CYS A 146 -6.27 3.73 -13.11
C CYS A 146 -7.34 4.37 -14.00
N ARG A 147 -7.33 4.03 -15.32
CA ARG A 147 -8.37 4.29 -16.30
C ARG A 147 -8.63 3.04 -17.13
N ASN A 148 -9.89 2.68 -17.32
CA ASN A 148 -10.29 1.50 -18.11
C ASN A 148 -9.54 0.22 -17.67
N GLY A 149 -9.32 0.06 -16.36
CA GLY A 149 -8.65 -1.10 -15.77
C GLY A 149 -7.15 -1.16 -15.99
N VAL A 150 -6.51 -0.10 -16.53
CA VAL A 150 -5.07 -0.04 -16.76
C VAL A 150 -4.43 1.13 -16.02
N PRO A 151 -3.18 0.99 -15.54
CA PRO A 151 -2.47 2.11 -14.92
C PRO A 151 -2.08 3.15 -15.97
N VAL A 152 -2.51 4.41 -15.79
CA VAL A 152 -2.14 5.54 -16.65
C VAL A 152 -1.06 6.42 -16.04
N PHE A 153 -0.88 6.33 -14.73
CA PHE A 153 0.17 6.99 -13.99
C PHE A 153 0.57 6.14 -12.78
N ALA A 154 1.85 6.13 -12.46
CA ALA A 154 2.39 5.56 -11.23
C ALA A 154 3.57 6.40 -10.76
N THR A 155 3.72 6.57 -9.44
CA THR A 155 4.93 7.13 -8.85
C THR A 155 6.10 6.16 -9.00
N GLN A 156 7.33 6.68 -9.00
CA GLN A 156 8.53 5.87 -8.98
C GLN A 156 9.01 5.66 -7.54
N ASP A 157 9.35 4.44 -7.21
CA ASP A 157 9.92 4.10 -5.90
C ASP A 157 11.32 4.71 -5.74
N HIS A 158 11.60 5.32 -4.59
CA HIS A 158 12.93 5.87 -4.31
C HIS A 158 13.85 4.80 -3.71
N LYS A 159 14.45 4.00 -4.58
CA LYS A 159 15.41 2.96 -4.16
C LYS A 159 16.85 3.47 -4.24
N PRO A 160 17.75 3.10 -3.30
CA PRO A 160 19.13 3.58 -3.25
C PRO A 160 19.97 3.29 -4.50
N ILE A 161 19.56 2.31 -5.32
CA ILE A 161 20.28 1.94 -6.56
C ILE A 161 19.98 2.85 -7.75
N LEU A 162 18.92 3.68 -7.69
CA LEU A 162 18.62 4.62 -8.75
C LEU A 162 19.76 5.61 -8.94
N PRO A 163 20.13 5.97 -10.18
CA PRO A 163 21.31 6.78 -10.44
C PRO A 163 21.37 8.08 -9.63
N GLU A 164 20.28 8.86 -9.61
CA GLU A 164 20.21 10.14 -8.91
C GLU A 164 20.28 9.97 -7.38
N GLU A 165 19.59 8.98 -6.84
CA GLU A 165 19.59 8.64 -5.42
C GLU A 165 20.99 8.18 -4.99
N LYS A 166 21.62 7.29 -5.76
CA LYS A 166 22.96 6.78 -5.51
C LYS A 166 24.00 7.91 -5.56
N GLU A 167 23.88 8.83 -6.51
CA GLU A 167 24.77 9.98 -6.62
C GLU A 167 24.65 10.91 -5.40
N ARG A 168 23.41 11.19 -4.95
CA ARG A 168 23.18 11.98 -3.71
C ARG A 168 23.82 11.30 -2.50
N ILE A 169 23.61 10.00 -2.31
CA ILE A 169 24.17 9.22 -1.19
C ILE A 169 25.70 9.32 -1.19
N HIS A 170 26.35 9.14 -2.35
CA HIS A 170 27.80 9.24 -2.47
C HIS A 170 28.32 10.67 -2.20
N ARG A 171 27.62 11.70 -2.70
CA ARG A 171 27.96 13.11 -2.42
C ARG A 171 27.83 13.47 -0.93
N ALA A 172 26.94 12.78 -0.22
CA ALA A 172 26.78 12.91 1.22
C ALA A 172 27.81 12.09 2.03
N GLY A 173 28.72 11.38 1.35
CA GLY A 173 29.75 10.56 1.98
C GLY A 173 29.33 9.14 2.35
N GLY A 174 28.14 8.70 1.92
CA GLY A 174 27.65 7.35 2.12
C GLY A 174 28.01 6.38 0.99
N SER A 175 27.53 5.17 1.11
CA SER A 175 27.71 4.12 0.12
C SER A 175 26.38 3.38 -0.15
N VAL A 176 26.28 2.74 -1.32
CA VAL A 176 25.17 1.86 -1.64
C VAL A 176 25.70 0.43 -1.78
N MET A 177 25.34 -0.44 -0.85
CA MET A 177 25.75 -1.85 -0.81
C MET A 177 24.51 -2.73 -0.68
N ILE A 178 24.45 -3.82 -1.44
CA ILE A 178 23.31 -4.77 -1.43
C ILE A 178 21.97 -4.01 -1.59
N LYS A 179 21.92 -3.04 -2.52
CA LYS A 179 20.75 -2.18 -2.80
C LYS A 179 20.29 -1.32 -1.60
N ARG A 180 21.15 -1.09 -0.58
CA ARG A 180 20.82 -0.38 0.66
C ARG A 180 21.81 0.77 0.92
N VAL A 181 21.33 1.84 1.54
CA VAL A 181 22.16 2.93 2.06
C VAL A 181 23.03 2.37 3.17
N ASN A 182 24.36 2.49 3.01
CA ASN A 182 25.36 1.93 3.94
C ASN A 182 25.13 0.44 4.29
N GLY A 183 24.48 -0.32 3.39
CA GLY A 183 24.18 -1.73 3.56
C GLY A 183 23.02 -2.04 4.52
N THR A 184 22.32 -1.04 5.04
CA THR A 184 21.28 -1.20 6.08
C THR A 184 19.89 -0.77 5.64
N LEU A 185 19.67 0.45 5.17
CA LEU A 185 18.35 1.00 4.86
C LEU A 185 17.99 0.79 3.39
N ALA A 186 16.80 0.23 3.13
CA ALA A 186 16.35 -0.14 1.78
C ALA A 186 15.80 1.03 0.96
N VAL A 187 15.46 2.15 1.60
CA VAL A 187 14.92 3.35 0.96
C VAL A 187 15.96 4.46 0.93
N SER A 188 15.88 5.33 -0.07
CA SER A 188 16.77 6.49 -0.23
C SER A 188 16.08 7.80 0.15
N ARG A 189 14.76 7.79 0.30
CA ARG A 189 13.98 8.91 0.83
C ARG A 189 13.01 8.43 1.88
N ALA A 190 12.91 9.18 2.98
CA ALA A 190 12.01 8.92 4.09
C ALA A 190 11.89 10.17 4.99
N LEU A 191 10.81 10.25 5.76
CA LEU A 191 10.68 11.12 6.91
C LEU A 191 11.26 10.40 8.14
N GLY A 192 11.88 11.13 9.07
CA GLY A 192 12.64 10.53 10.17
C GLY A 192 14.03 10.09 9.74
N ASP A 193 14.47 8.91 10.15
CA ASP A 193 15.80 8.36 9.84
C ASP A 193 16.95 9.34 10.10
N PHE A 194 16.91 10.03 11.24
CA PHE A 194 17.78 11.17 11.52
C PHE A 194 19.27 10.80 11.57
N ASP A 195 19.60 9.53 11.82
CA ASP A 195 20.98 9.05 11.79
C ASP A 195 21.62 9.14 10.39
N TYR A 196 20.81 9.09 9.35
CA TYR A 196 21.22 9.26 7.95
C TYR A 196 21.19 10.72 7.48
N LYS A 197 20.83 11.66 8.35
CA LYS A 197 20.63 13.09 8.03
C LYS A 197 21.56 14.02 8.81
N ASN A 198 22.74 13.53 9.25
CA ASN A 198 23.66 14.24 10.13
C ASN A 198 24.91 14.81 9.43
N VAL A 199 24.94 14.90 8.12
CA VAL A 199 26.07 15.48 7.36
C VAL A 199 26.00 17.00 7.46
N LYS A 200 26.89 17.61 8.29
CA LYS A 200 26.83 19.02 8.71
C LYS A 200 26.90 20.05 7.56
N GLU A 201 27.58 19.72 6.47
CA GLU A 201 27.79 20.66 5.35
C GLU A 201 26.78 20.46 4.22
N LYS A 202 25.76 19.64 4.43
CA LYS A 202 24.75 19.31 3.44
C LYS A 202 23.38 19.84 3.84
N GLY A 203 22.66 20.36 2.84
CA GLY A 203 21.27 20.75 3.01
C GLY A 203 20.38 19.54 3.34
N GLN A 204 19.17 19.80 3.79
CA GLN A 204 18.21 18.77 4.22
C GLN A 204 17.92 17.74 3.10
N CYS A 205 17.82 18.20 1.85
CA CYS A 205 17.56 17.35 0.68
C CYS A 205 18.81 16.65 0.13
N GLU A 206 20.02 17.02 0.61
CA GLU A 206 21.30 16.49 0.14
C GLU A 206 21.90 15.43 1.09
N GLN A 207 21.16 15.02 2.10
CA GLN A 207 21.57 14.03 3.08
C GLN A 207 21.58 12.61 2.46
N LEU A 208 22.11 11.61 3.19
CA LEU A 208 22.09 10.22 2.74
C LEU A 208 20.69 9.72 2.47
N VAL A 209 19.74 10.10 3.34
CA VAL A 209 18.29 9.89 3.15
C VAL A 209 17.65 11.26 3.09
N SER A 210 16.83 11.50 2.06
CA SER A 210 16.17 12.79 1.84
C SER A 210 14.70 12.75 2.27
N PRO A 211 14.18 13.75 2.99
CA PRO A 211 12.77 13.89 3.27
C PRO A 211 12.00 14.56 2.10
N GLU A 212 12.68 14.91 1.02
CA GLU A 212 12.09 15.64 -0.10
C GLU A 212 11.20 14.74 -0.93
N PRO A 213 9.88 15.05 -1.05
CA PRO A 213 9.00 14.30 -1.89
C PRO A 213 9.21 14.60 -3.37
N GLU A 214 8.98 13.64 -4.23
CA GLU A 214 8.69 13.88 -5.64
C GLU A 214 7.20 14.18 -5.78
N ILE A 215 6.85 15.23 -6.52
CA ILE A 215 5.46 15.72 -6.57
C ILE A 215 5.00 15.79 -8.02
N PHE A 216 3.84 15.20 -8.26
CA PHE A 216 3.18 15.13 -9.56
C PHE A 216 1.82 15.83 -9.48
N CYS A 217 1.45 16.51 -10.56
CA CYS A 217 0.13 17.10 -10.73
C CYS A 217 -0.54 16.43 -11.93
N GLN A 218 -1.64 15.70 -11.68
CA GLN A 218 -2.44 15.05 -12.69
C GLN A 218 -3.75 15.82 -12.86
N ILE A 219 -4.13 16.11 -14.10
CA ILE A 219 -5.46 16.67 -14.42
C ILE A 219 -6.46 15.54 -14.30
N ARG A 220 -7.56 15.78 -13.59
CA ARG A 220 -8.65 14.83 -13.48
C ARG A 220 -9.40 14.74 -14.81
N GLU A 221 -9.67 13.52 -15.22
CA GLU A 221 -10.47 13.22 -16.41
C GLU A 221 -11.72 12.43 -16.02
N ASP A 222 -12.79 12.58 -16.79
CA ASP A 222 -14.06 11.85 -16.55
C ASP A 222 -13.88 10.32 -16.61
N ALA A 223 -12.83 9.86 -17.30
CA ALA A 223 -12.48 8.46 -17.44
C ALA A 223 -11.60 7.93 -16.27
N ASP A 224 -11.20 8.77 -15.32
CA ASP A 224 -10.49 8.31 -14.14
C ASP A 224 -11.40 7.43 -13.29
N GLU A 225 -10.98 6.18 -13.07
CA GLU A 225 -11.78 5.21 -12.33
C GLU A 225 -11.46 5.22 -10.84
N PHE A 226 -10.20 5.12 -10.50
CA PHE A 226 -9.74 5.15 -9.11
C PHE A 226 -8.25 5.47 -9.00
N LEU A 227 -7.86 5.94 -7.82
CA LEU A 227 -6.47 6.09 -7.39
C LEU A 227 -6.21 5.11 -6.25
N VAL A 228 -5.07 4.44 -6.30
CA VAL A 228 -4.58 3.54 -5.23
C VAL A 228 -3.36 4.15 -4.59
N LEU A 229 -3.33 4.20 -3.25
CA LEU A 229 -2.14 4.45 -2.46
C LEU A 229 -1.85 3.20 -1.64
N ALA A 230 -0.64 2.65 -1.70
CA ALA A 230 -0.29 1.47 -0.92
C ALA A 230 1.21 1.42 -0.57
N CYS A 231 1.55 0.70 0.50
CA CYS A 231 2.91 0.38 0.89
C CYS A 231 3.51 -0.75 0.03
N ASP A 232 4.80 -1.02 0.18
CA ASP A 232 5.53 -2.03 -0.59
C ASP A 232 5.04 -3.46 -0.32
N GLY A 233 4.42 -3.73 0.84
CA GLY A 233 3.77 -5.02 1.12
C GLY A 233 2.72 -5.45 0.08
N ILE A 234 2.18 -4.50 -0.70
CA ILE A 234 1.31 -4.74 -1.86
C ILE A 234 2.15 -4.84 -3.15
N TRP A 235 3.02 -3.87 -3.39
CA TRP A 235 3.73 -3.72 -4.66
C TRP A 235 4.84 -4.75 -4.88
N ASP A 236 5.35 -5.37 -3.83
CA ASP A 236 6.36 -6.43 -3.91
C ASP A 236 5.81 -7.74 -4.50
N VAL A 237 4.48 -7.95 -4.46
CA VAL A 237 3.82 -9.19 -4.91
C VAL A 237 2.76 -8.99 -5.99
N MET A 238 2.36 -7.75 -6.28
CA MET A 238 1.45 -7.40 -7.37
C MET A 238 1.99 -6.24 -8.18
N THR A 239 1.96 -6.36 -9.51
CA THR A 239 2.32 -5.26 -10.42
C THR A 239 1.25 -4.17 -10.44
N ASN A 240 1.56 -3.00 -10.99
CA ASN A 240 0.55 -1.93 -11.17
C ASN A 240 -0.65 -2.44 -11.99
N GLU A 241 -0.38 -3.22 -13.03
CA GLU A 241 -1.37 -3.84 -13.91
C GLU A 241 -2.24 -4.84 -13.17
N ASP A 242 -1.63 -5.69 -12.32
CA ASP A 242 -2.34 -6.66 -11.49
C ASP A 242 -3.32 -5.97 -10.54
N VAL A 243 -2.87 -4.94 -9.82
CA VAL A 243 -3.70 -4.20 -8.85
C VAL A 243 -4.83 -3.47 -9.59
N CYS A 244 -4.52 -2.76 -10.69
CA CYS A 244 -5.53 -2.04 -11.46
C CYS A 244 -6.59 -2.97 -12.03
N SER A 245 -6.19 -4.05 -12.72
CA SER A 245 -7.12 -4.99 -13.33
C SER A 245 -7.95 -5.74 -12.29
N PHE A 246 -7.35 -6.08 -11.16
CA PHE A 246 -8.06 -6.72 -10.04
C PHE A 246 -9.14 -5.79 -9.47
N ILE A 247 -8.80 -4.58 -9.04
CA ILE A 247 -9.74 -3.62 -8.47
C ILE A 247 -10.84 -3.27 -9.48
N HIS A 248 -10.49 -3.02 -10.74
CA HIS A 248 -11.45 -2.77 -11.82
C HIS A 248 -12.48 -3.91 -11.93
N SER A 249 -12.02 -5.17 -11.89
CA SER A 249 -12.91 -6.33 -11.94
C SER A 249 -13.85 -6.42 -10.74
N ARG A 250 -13.38 -6.02 -9.54
CA ARG A 250 -14.20 -6.04 -8.33
C ARG A 250 -15.21 -4.90 -8.29
N LEU A 251 -14.87 -3.72 -8.82
CA LEU A 251 -15.78 -2.57 -8.92
C LEU A 251 -17.01 -2.86 -9.81
N LYS A 252 -16.92 -3.80 -10.76
CA LYS A 252 -18.07 -4.28 -11.56
C LYS A 252 -19.06 -5.14 -10.75
N ILE A 253 -18.67 -5.57 -9.56
CA ILE A 253 -19.47 -6.47 -8.70
C ILE A 253 -19.98 -5.75 -7.46
N THR A 254 -19.18 -4.85 -6.89
CA THR A 254 -19.53 -4.12 -5.66
C THR A 254 -18.83 -2.76 -5.62
N HIS A 255 -19.49 -1.79 -4.95
CA HIS A 255 -18.85 -0.51 -4.58
C HIS A 255 -18.43 -0.46 -3.11
N ASP A 256 -18.44 -1.59 -2.42
CA ASP A 256 -17.83 -1.73 -1.09
C ASP A 256 -16.30 -1.75 -1.21
N LEU A 257 -15.70 -0.54 -1.14
CA LEU A 257 -14.25 -0.36 -1.30
C LEU A 257 -13.47 -0.97 -0.13
N VAL A 258 -14.05 -1.10 1.05
CA VAL A 258 -13.44 -1.81 2.18
C VAL A 258 -13.29 -3.29 1.85
N ASN A 259 -14.35 -3.90 1.33
CA ASN A 259 -14.30 -5.29 0.91
C ASN A 259 -13.30 -5.51 -0.22
N ILE A 260 -13.22 -4.61 -1.21
CA ILE A 260 -12.23 -4.68 -2.29
C ILE A 260 -10.80 -4.55 -1.73
N SER A 261 -10.54 -3.58 -0.85
CA SER A 261 -9.25 -3.40 -0.19
C SER A 261 -8.84 -4.63 0.61
N ASN A 262 -9.78 -5.25 1.34
CA ASN A 262 -9.57 -6.50 2.06
C ASN A 262 -9.19 -7.65 1.12
N GLN A 263 -9.86 -7.77 -0.04
CA GLN A 263 -9.53 -8.79 -1.04
C GLN A 263 -8.13 -8.58 -1.65
N VAL A 264 -7.69 -7.34 -1.87
CA VAL A 264 -6.32 -7.05 -2.33
C VAL A 264 -5.31 -7.53 -1.30
N ILE A 265 -5.47 -7.16 -0.02
CA ILE A 265 -4.56 -7.57 1.07
C ILE A 265 -4.52 -9.09 1.23
N ASP A 266 -5.69 -9.77 1.23
CA ASP A 266 -5.74 -11.23 1.33
C ASP A 266 -5.03 -11.89 0.12
N THR A 267 -5.23 -11.33 -1.07
CA THR A 267 -4.54 -11.81 -2.28
C THR A 267 -3.01 -11.64 -2.16
N CYS A 268 -2.55 -10.49 -1.66
CA CYS A 268 -1.12 -10.23 -1.42
C CYS A 268 -0.52 -11.18 -0.39
N LEU A 269 -1.24 -11.42 0.72
CA LEU A 269 -0.82 -12.40 1.72
C LEU A 269 -0.65 -13.80 1.10
N HIS A 270 -1.60 -14.23 0.27
CA HIS A 270 -1.58 -15.53 -0.39
C HIS A 270 -0.56 -15.60 -1.56
N LYS A 271 -0.19 -14.47 -2.14
CA LYS A 271 0.92 -14.35 -3.11
C LYS A 271 2.29 -14.32 -2.41
N GLY A 272 2.33 -14.37 -1.09
CA GLY A 272 3.55 -14.50 -0.28
C GLY A 272 4.12 -13.20 0.26
N SER A 273 3.34 -12.13 0.30
CA SER A 273 3.75 -10.93 1.05
C SER A 273 4.00 -11.28 2.51
N ARG A 274 5.14 -10.82 3.02
CA ARG A 274 5.55 -11.02 4.42
C ARG A 274 5.62 -9.72 5.21
N ASP A 275 5.14 -8.64 4.61
CA ASP A 275 5.20 -7.31 5.20
C ASP A 275 3.91 -6.90 5.89
N ASN A 276 3.93 -5.73 6.53
CA ASN A 276 2.74 -4.97 6.79
C ASN A 276 2.10 -4.62 5.43
N MET A 277 0.80 -4.58 5.36
CA MET A 277 0.07 -4.31 4.13
C MET A 277 -1.00 -3.27 4.38
N SER A 278 -0.87 -2.12 3.74
CA SER A 278 -1.82 -1.01 3.84
C SER A 278 -2.17 -0.49 2.45
N ILE A 279 -3.46 -0.31 2.20
CA ILE A 279 -3.99 0.18 0.92
C ILE A 279 -5.14 1.14 1.15
N ILE A 280 -5.17 2.21 0.35
CA ILE A 280 -6.31 3.12 0.20
C ILE A 280 -6.74 3.08 -1.27
N ILE A 281 -8.01 2.77 -1.51
CA ILE A 281 -8.64 2.86 -2.83
C ILE A 281 -9.57 4.07 -2.81
N ILE A 282 -9.36 5.02 -3.71
CA ILE A 282 -10.17 6.22 -3.89
C ILE A 282 -10.87 6.11 -5.25
N ALA A 283 -12.17 5.83 -5.25
CA ALA A 283 -12.97 5.75 -6.46
C ALA A 283 -13.48 7.11 -6.90
N PHE A 284 -13.30 7.39 -8.19
CA PHE A 284 -13.83 8.57 -8.88
C PHE A 284 -15.20 8.29 -9.51
N PRO A 285 -15.92 9.31 -9.98
CA PRO A 285 -17.19 9.12 -10.68
C PRO A 285 -17.12 8.25 -11.95
N GLY A 286 -15.93 8.13 -12.56
CA GLY A 286 -15.66 7.26 -13.71
C GLY A 286 -15.48 5.78 -13.38
N ALA A 287 -15.55 5.40 -12.11
CA ALA A 287 -15.42 4.01 -11.69
C ALA A 287 -16.47 3.09 -12.37
N PRO A 288 -16.11 1.81 -12.63
CA PRO A 288 -17.01 0.86 -13.26
C PRO A 288 -18.36 0.74 -12.57
N LYS A 289 -19.41 0.59 -13.36
CA LYS A 289 -20.76 0.35 -12.82
C LYS A 289 -20.96 -1.13 -12.55
N ILE A 290 -21.66 -1.42 -11.46
CA ILE A 290 -22.06 -2.78 -11.12
C ILE A 290 -23.03 -3.30 -12.19
N THR A 291 -22.80 -4.53 -12.67
CA THR A 291 -23.69 -5.21 -13.60
C THR A 291 -24.22 -6.54 -13.02
N ALA A 292 -25.46 -6.88 -13.36
CA ALA A 292 -26.04 -8.15 -12.95
C ALA A 292 -25.31 -9.35 -13.59
N GLU A 293 -24.72 -9.13 -14.78
CA GLU A 293 -23.97 -10.15 -15.51
C GLU A 293 -22.65 -10.49 -14.78
N ASP A 294 -21.87 -9.47 -14.36
CA ASP A 294 -20.63 -9.66 -13.63
C ASP A 294 -20.86 -10.32 -12.26
N ILE A 295 -21.92 -9.91 -11.54
CA ILE A 295 -22.33 -10.57 -10.28
C ILE A 295 -22.68 -12.05 -10.53
N ALA A 296 -23.42 -12.34 -11.60
CA ALA A 296 -23.80 -13.72 -11.91
C ALA A 296 -22.58 -14.56 -12.36
N ALA A 297 -21.63 -13.95 -13.07
CA ALA A 297 -20.37 -14.59 -13.45
C ALA A 297 -19.53 -14.95 -12.20
N GLU A 298 -19.39 -14.01 -11.27
CA GLU A 298 -18.67 -14.23 -10.00
C GLU A 298 -19.28 -15.39 -9.20
N LYS A 299 -20.59 -15.40 -9.05
CA LYS A 299 -21.30 -16.50 -8.36
C LYS A 299 -21.13 -17.86 -9.05
N ARG A 300 -21.06 -17.88 -10.38
CA ARG A 300 -20.79 -19.13 -11.12
C ARG A 300 -19.36 -19.61 -10.86
N LEU A 301 -18.38 -18.69 -10.92
CA LEU A 301 -16.98 -18.99 -10.63
C LEU A 301 -16.81 -19.56 -9.21
N GLU A 302 -17.41 -18.92 -8.20
CA GLU A 302 -17.33 -19.38 -6.82
C GLU A 302 -17.90 -20.79 -6.65
N LYS A 303 -19.07 -21.07 -7.24
CA LYS A 303 -19.64 -22.43 -7.25
C LYS A 303 -18.76 -23.45 -7.97
N GLN A 304 -18.11 -23.04 -9.05
CA GLN A 304 -17.17 -23.90 -9.77
C GLN A 304 -15.95 -24.24 -8.91
N ILE A 305 -15.37 -23.23 -8.22
CA ILE A 305 -14.25 -23.44 -7.31
C ILE A 305 -14.66 -24.34 -6.13
N GLU A 306 -15.83 -24.11 -5.53
CA GLU A 306 -16.36 -24.99 -4.48
C GLU A 306 -16.46 -26.44 -4.96
N LYS A 307 -17.04 -26.66 -6.13
CA LYS A 307 -17.21 -27.99 -6.72
C LYS A 307 -15.86 -28.68 -6.94
N ILE A 308 -14.94 -28.00 -7.63
CA ILE A 308 -13.61 -28.55 -7.94
C ILE A 308 -12.83 -28.85 -6.65
N THR A 309 -12.90 -27.96 -5.65
CA THR A 309 -12.25 -28.15 -4.36
C THR A 309 -12.78 -29.40 -3.65
N ARG A 310 -14.10 -29.60 -3.61
CA ARG A 310 -14.72 -30.80 -2.99
C ARG A 310 -14.40 -32.07 -3.75
N GLU A 311 -14.34 -32.03 -5.09
CA GLU A 311 -13.91 -33.16 -5.91
C GLU A 311 -12.46 -33.57 -5.60
N GLU A 312 -11.55 -32.60 -5.50
CA GLU A 312 -10.14 -32.86 -5.13
C GLU A 312 -10.01 -33.49 -3.74
N LEU A 313 -10.75 -32.99 -2.77
CA LEU A 313 -10.74 -33.51 -1.39
C LEU A 313 -11.35 -34.91 -1.30
N SER A 314 -12.32 -35.26 -2.17
CA SER A 314 -12.89 -36.60 -2.18
C SER A 314 -11.98 -37.69 -2.77
N CYS A 315 -10.95 -37.31 -3.50
CA CYS A 315 -10.00 -38.25 -4.13
C CYS A 315 -8.90 -38.74 -3.18
N ASP A 316 -8.66 -38.03 -2.06
CA ASP A 316 -7.59 -38.36 -1.10
C ASP A 316 -7.98 -37.88 0.31
N GLU A 317 -8.25 -38.82 1.19
CA GLU A 317 -8.74 -38.55 2.55
C GLU A 317 -7.69 -37.93 3.50
N ASN A 318 -6.42 -37.92 3.12
CA ASN A 318 -5.30 -37.41 3.94
C ASN A 318 -4.52 -36.29 3.22
N ARG A 319 -5.16 -35.55 2.33
CA ARG A 319 -4.50 -34.52 1.53
C ARG A 319 -4.15 -33.30 2.37
N GLU A 320 -2.87 -32.90 2.35
CA GLU A 320 -2.45 -31.64 2.95
C GLU A 320 -3.00 -30.44 2.15
N PHE A 321 -3.25 -29.33 2.85
CA PHE A 321 -3.77 -28.11 2.21
C PHE A 321 -2.88 -27.56 1.10
N VAL A 322 -1.54 -27.73 1.25
CA VAL A 322 -0.55 -27.32 0.24
C VAL A 322 -0.72 -28.11 -1.06
N ASP A 323 -0.91 -29.44 -0.96
CA ASP A 323 -1.09 -30.30 -2.14
C ASP A 323 -2.39 -29.97 -2.87
N LEU A 324 -3.45 -29.67 -2.12
CA LEU A 324 -4.71 -29.19 -2.69
C LEU A 324 -4.51 -27.92 -3.52
N LEU A 325 -3.80 -26.93 -2.96
CA LEU A 325 -3.54 -25.68 -3.66
C LEU A 325 -2.70 -25.88 -4.93
N GLN A 326 -1.64 -26.71 -4.88
CA GLN A 326 -0.81 -27.02 -6.04
C GLN A 326 -1.63 -27.69 -7.16
N ASN A 327 -2.52 -28.63 -6.81
CA ASN A 327 -3.38 -29.29 -7.77
C ASN A 327 -4.39 -28.31 -8.38
N LEU A 328 -4.99 -27.44 -7.57
CA LEU A 328 -5.90 -26.40 -8.07
C LEU A 328 -5.20 -25.36 -8.95
N GLN A 329 -3.95 -25.00 -8.64
CA GLN A 329 -3.14 -24.11 -9.47
C GLN A 329 -2.78 -24.71 -10.84
N SER A 330 -2.63 -26.03 -10.92
CA SER A 330 -2.34 -26.74 -12.18
C SER A 330 -3.56 -26.84 -13.10
N ARG A 331 -4.77 -26.54 -12.59
CA ARG A 331 -6.00 -26.55 -13.39
C ARG A 331 -6.22 -25.20 -14.06
N GLU A 332 -6.62 -25.24 -15.32
CA GLU A 332 -7.11 -24.06 -16.03
C GLU A 332 -8.54 -23.75 -15.57
N ILE A 333 -8.68 -22.80 -14.63
CA ILE A 333 -9.98 -22.31 -14.17
C ILE A 333 -10.29 -20.99 -14.89
N GLU A 334 -11.28 -21.04 -15.78
CA GLU A 334 -11.72 -19.85 -16.51
C GLU A 334 -12.43 -18.84 -15.59
N GLY A 335 -12.28 -17.56 -15.89
CA GLY A 335 -12.98 -16.47 -15.21
C GLY A 335 -12.37 -16.06 -13.87
N LEU A 336 -11.18 -16.56 -13.51
CA LEU A 336 -10.46 -16.07 -12.33
C LEU A 336 -10.21 -14.55 -12.42
N PRO A 337 -10.30 -13.82 -11.30
CA PRO A 337 -10.05 -12.39 -11.29
C PRO A 337 -8.68 -12.04 -11.86
N PRO A 338 -8.59 -11.11 -12.84
CA PRO A 338 -7.29 -10.69 -13.35
C PRO A 338 -6.42 -10.13 -12.23
N GLY A 339 -5.10 -10.29 -12.33
CA GLY A 339 -4.14 -9.87 -11.31
C GLY A 339 -4.18 -10.68 -10.00
N GLY A 340 -5.37 -11.09 -9.55
CA GLY A 340 -5.56 -11.89 -8.34
C GLY A 340 -5.44 -13.40 -8.57
N GLY A 341 -5.93 -13.88 -9.72
CA GLY A 341 -5.93 -15.30 -10.05
C GLY A 341 -6.60 -16.17 -8.97
N LEU A 342 -6.13 -17.40 -8.84
CA LEU A 342 -6.63 -18.33 -7.83
C LEU A 342 -6.35 -17.85 -6.39
N HIS A 343 -5.27 -17.07 -6.15
CA HIS A 343 -4.92 -16.56 -4.83
C HIS A 343 -6.05 -15.72 -4.23
N SER A 344 -6.79 -14.97 -5.05
CA SER A 344 -7.95 -14.19 -4.60
C SER A 344 -9.14 -15.04 -4.15
N LYS A 345 -9.11 -16.34 -4.42
CA LYS A 345 -10.16 -17.31 -4.08
C LYS A 345 -9.76 -18.28 -2.96
N TYR A 346 -8.55 -18.14 -2.43
CA TYR A 346 -8.08 -18.97 -1.30
C TYR A 346 -9.02 -18.95 -0.09
N PRO A 347 -9.66 -17.84 0.30
CA PRO A 347 -10.62 -17.87 1.40
C PRO A 347 -11.78 -18.85 1.21
N ILE A 348 -12.23 -19.07 -0.03
CA ILE A 348 -13.27 -20.05 -0.35
C ILE A 348 -12.70 -21.47 -0.19
N ILE A 349 -11.50 -21.72 -0.72
CA ILE A 349 -10.83 -23.01 -0.68
C ILE A 349 -10.53 -23.39 0.78
N GLU A 350 -10.01 -22.46 1.57
CA GLU A 350 -9.75 -22.67 3.00
C GLU A 350 -11.01 -22.99 3.79
N ARG A 351 -12.11 -22.30 3.52
CA ARG A 351 -13.41 -22.57 4.16
C ARG A 351 -13.85 -23.99 3.89
N ILE A 352 -13.78 -24.44 2.63
CA ILE A 352 -14.21 -25.80 2.25
C ILE A 352 -13.28 -26.85 2.87
N PHE A 353 -11.96 -26.59 2.87
CA PHE A 353 -11.00 -27.49 3.49
C PHE A 353 -11.28 -27.67 4.99
N LYS A 354 -11.57 -26.58 5.71
CA LYS A 354 -11.94 -26.61 7.14
C LYS A 354 -13.28 -27.30 7.41
N GLU A 355 -14.23 -27.22 6.47
CA GLU A 355 -15.50 -27.97 6.57
C GLU A 355 -15.28 -29.49 6.46
N VAL A 356 -14.33 -29.94 5.64
CA VAL A 356 -14.01 -31.36 5.44
C VAL A 356 -13.07 -31.89 6.52
N TYR A 357 -12.10 -31.07 6.94
CA TYR A 357 -11.09 -31.41 7.94
C TYR A 357 -11.08 -30.43 9.12
N PRO A 358 -12.06 -30.49 10.04
CA PRO A 358 -12.22 -29.53 11.13
C PRO A 358 -11.05 -29.52 12.13
N GLU A 359 -10.37 -30.67 12.30
CA GLU A 359 -9.27 -30.83 13.25
C GLU A 359 -7.90 -30.47 12.66
N GLU A 360 -7.78 -30.41 11.35
CA GLU A 360 -6.57 -30.00 10.69
C GLU A 360 -6.43 -28.47 10.71
N LYS A 361 -5.36 -28.01 11.30
CA LYS A 361 -5.00 -26.60 11.20
C LYS A 361 -4.63 -26.34 9.76
N CYS A 362 -5.40 -25.47 9.08
CA CYS A 362 -4.97 -24.82 7.84
C CYS A 362 -3.77 -23.94 8.17
N GLU A 363 -2.66 -24.55 8.49
CA GLU A 363 -1.42 -23.81 8.62
C GLU A 363 -0.95 -23.57 7.19
N VAL A 364 -1.07 -22.33 6.74
CA VAL A 364 -0.27 -21.80 5.63
C VAL A 364 1.19 -21.77 6.13
N ARG A 365 1.67 -22.96 6.52
CA ARG A 365 3.08 -23.17 6.82
C ARG A 365 3.80 -23.18 5.51
N ASN A 366 4.53 -22.08 5.24
CA ASN A 366 5.70 -22.09 4.36
C ASN A 366 5.55 -22.79 2.99
N ILE A 367 4.52 -22.43 2.21
CA ILE A 367 4.47 -22.78 0.78
C ILE A 367 5.73 -22.28 0.05
N PHE A 368 6.48 -21.36 0.65
CA PHE A 368 7.62 -20.66 0.03
C PHE A 368 9.01 -21.02 0.59
N TYR A 369 9.16 -22.10 1.35
CA TYR A 369 10.49 -22.54 1.79
C TYR A 369 11.19 -23.50 0.80
N ASN A 370 10.50 -23.96 -0.25
CA ASN A 370 11.03 -24.95 -1.21
C ASN A 370 10.88 -24.52 -2.70
N MET A 371 10.85 -23.22 -3.01
CA MET A 371 11.05 -22.75 -4.39
C MET A 371 12.23 -21.83 -4.48
#